data_3daffff95c919043c722ac0bd3ba0b35
#
_entry.id   3daffff95c919043c722ac0bd3ba0b35
#
_cell.length_a   1.000
_cell.length_b   1.000
_cell.length_c   1.000
_cell.angle_alpha   90.00
_cell.angle_beta   90.00
_cell.angle_gamma   90.00
#
_symmetry.space_group_name_H-M   'P 1'
#
loop_
_entity.id
_entity.type
_entity.pdbx_description
1 polymer ?
#
loop_
_entity_poly.entity_id
_entity_poly.type
_entity_poly.pdbx_seq_one_letter_code
_entity_poly.pdbx_strand_id
1 'polypeptide(L)'
;MWALFLGVLALMLGNGLQGTALGVRATSEAFAVTVIGFIQAAYYVGFLVGSRFTVRALRKVGHIRVFAALASLASTSFVLPALLVNPALWLVMRLITGFCLAGLYVVIESWLNDQTQPENRGKTLSIYMVVTMSGVTGGQLLLNVADPDGFELFVIASVLVSIALVPMALSESSAPRLPPESKLRFKELVDVVPTGVTTMLFSGMAAGAVFAIGPVYAAQIGMTNAQISLFMASALVGSVLLQMPIGSISDRLPRRGVMLACAMVATGASVFGVSTGTGSDALVAMFLIGASSFPLYSLAIAYTNDWITAEQRVGASGFLVMVNGVGAIIGPLLASALISSVGNGGFFWALAVTHSLVGAYLLARIVLRDPVPIDEQSEYQPYPARSSALATSIGRRIPKPKKPTRPSLKRRSTDK
;
A
#
# COMPACT_ATOMS: atom_id res chain seq x y z
N MET A 1 12.20 -9.00 18.86
CA MET A 1 11.02 -8.21 18.43
C MET A 1 11.31 -6.72 18.31
N TRP A 2 11.75 -5.99 19.37
CA TRP A 2 11.99 -4.54 19.29
C TRP A 2 13.05 -4.14 18.26
N ALA A 3 14.15 -4.89 18.17
CA ALA A 3 15.18 -4.67 17.15
C ALA A 3 14.61 -4.73 15.72
N LEU A 4 13.69 -5.66 15.49
CA LEU A 4 12.99 -5.78 14.20
C LEU A 4 12.13 -4.55 13.92
N PHE A 5 11.36 -4.06 14.91
CA PHE A 5 10.55 -2.86 14.75
C PHE A 5 11.38 -1.59 14.52
N LEU A 6 12.56 -1.47 15.15
CA LEU A 6 13.50 -0.37 14.86
C LEU A 6 14.02 -0.42 13.42
N GLY A 7 14.38 -1.63 12.95
CA GLY A 7 14.75 -1.81 11.53
C GLY A 7 13.63 -1.44 10.57
N VAL A 8 12.40 -1.85 10.88
CA VAL A 8 11.21 -1.46 10.09
C VAL A 8 11.04 0.06 10.11
N LEU A 9 11.14 0.71 11.26
CA LEU A 9 11.00 2.16 11.38
C LEU A 9 12.05 2.88 10.50
N ALA A 10 13.32 2.51 10.60
CA ALA A 10 14.39 3.11 9.81
C ALA A 10 14.17 2.91 8.29
N LEU A 11 13.79 1.69 7.89
CA LEU A 11 13.46 1.38 6.49
C LEU A 11 12.30 2.23 5.98
N MET A 12 11.25 2.41 6.78
CA MET A 12 10.05 3.16 6.40
C MET A 12 10.30 4.67 6.37
N LEU A 13 11.13 5.19 7.28
CA LEU A 13 11.62 6.59 7.23
C LEU A 13 12.35 6.86 5.89
N GLY A 14 13.31 6.00 5.54
CA GLY A 14 14.03 6.12 4.28
C GLY A 14 13.14 6.02 3.05
N ASN A 15 12.20 5.07 3.02
CA ASN A 15 11.27 4.90 1.92
C ASN A 15 10.29 6.08 1.77
N GLY A 16 9.77 6.60 2.90
CA GLY A 16 8.88 7.77 2.91
C GLY A 16 9.57 9.02 2.38
N LEU A 17 10.80 9.28 2.86
CA LEU A 17 11.62 10.40 2.41
C LEU A 17 11.96 10.29 0.91
N GLN A 18 12.52 9.16 0.48
CA GLN A 18 13.00 8.98 -0.89
C GLN A 18 11.90 9.14 -1.94
N GLY A 19 10.70 8.59 -1.66
CA GLY A 19 9.57 8.70 -2.60
C GLY A 19 9.14 10.15 -2.83
N THR A 20 9.08 10.94 -1.76
CA THR A 20 8.69 12.36 -1.79
C THR A 20 9.80 13.22 -2.37
N ALA A 21 11.02 13.08 -1.88
CA ALA A 21 12.17 13.87 -2.35
C ALA A 21 12.42 13.68 -3.86
N LEU A 22 12.31 12.44 -4.36
CA LEU A 22 12.47 12.19 -5.79
C LEU A 22 11.37 12.85 -6.63
N GLY A 23 10.11 12.85 -6.15
CA GLY A 23 8.99 13.50 -6.84
C GLY A 23 9.16 15.02 -6.91
N VAL A 24 9.57 15.64 -5.79
CA VAL A 24 9.85 17.08 -5.71
C VAL A 24 11.04 17.43 -6.63
N ARG A 25 12.15 16.72 -6.51
CA ARG A 25 13.34 16.93 -7.35
C ARG A 25 13.05 16.77 -8.83
N ALA A 26 12.24 15.78 -9.24
CA ALA A 26 11.86 15.60 -10.64
C ALA A 26 11.09 16.82 -11.19
N THR A 27 10.32 17.49 -10.33
CA THR A 27 9.60 18.72 -10.67
C THR A 27 10.57 19.91 -10.80
N SER A 28 11.52 20.05 -9.88
CA SER A 28 12.58 21.09 -9.94
C SER A 28 13.47 20.93 -11.19
N GLU A 29 13.77 19.69 -11.58
CA GLU A 29 14.54 19.38 -12.80
C GLU A 29 13.69 19.52 -14.09
N ALA A 30 12.48 20.05 -13.98
CA ALA A 30 11.56 20.32 -15.09
C ALA A 30 11.24 19.08 -15.95
N PHE A 31 11.22 17.88 -15.36
CA PHE A 31 10.78 16.68 -16.08
C PHE A 31 9.30 16.79 -16.43
N ALA A 32 8.93 16.38 -17.64
CA ALA A 32 7.51 16.31 -18.02
C ALA A 32 6.75 15.41 -17.03
N VAL A 33 5.55 15.83 -16.61
CA VAL A 33 4.77 15.12 -15.58
C VAL A 33 4.47 13.69 -15.98
N THR A 34 4.24 13.41 -17.26
CA THR A 34 4.07 12.06 -17.79
C THR A 34 5.32 11.21 -17.59
N VAL A 35 6.52 11.78 -17.80
CA VAL A 35 7.81 11.10 -17.54
C VAL A 35 7.93 10.78 -16.05
N ILE A 36 7.59 11.74 -15.16
CA ILE A 36 7.56 11.50 -13.73
C ILE A 36 6.56 10.36 -13.38
N GLY A 37 5.40 10.35 -14.03
CA GLY A 37 4.42 9.27 -13.88
C GLY A 37 4.99 7.90 -14.19
N PHE A 38 5.75 7.75 -15.29
CA PHE A 38 6.42 6.49 -15.64
C PHE A 38 7.53 6.13 -14.64
N ILE A 39 8.37 7.09 -14.23
CA ILE A 39 9.40 6.89 -13.22
C ILE A 39 8.78 6.36 -11.92
N GLN A 40 7.71 6.97 -11.47
CA GLN A 40 7.04 6.57 -10.24
C GLN A 40 6.30 5.24 -10.38
N ALA A 41 5.67 4.95 -11.52
CA ALA A 41 5.03 3.67 -11.79
C ALA A 41 6.03 2.50 -11.83
N ALA A 42 7.27 2.74 -12.29
CA ALA A 42 8.35 1.74 -12.32
C ALA A 42 8.64 1.14 -10.93
N TYR A 43 8.48 1.93 -9.85
CA TYR A 43 8.58 1.41 -8.48
C TYR A 43 7.59 0.26 -8.23
N TYR A 44 6.34 0.41 -8.63
CA TYR A 44 5.31 -0.60 -8.41
C TYR A 44 5.50 -1.82 -9.32
N VAL A 45 6.02 -1.63 -10.53
CA VAL A 45 6.44 -2.74 -11.38
C VAL A 45 7.54 -3.56 -10.69
N GLY A 46 8.58 -2.88 -10.20
CA GLY A 46 9.64 -3.51 -9.42
C GLY A 46 9.09 -4.23 -8.19
N PHE A 47 8.16 -3.61 -7.48
CA PHE A 47 7.52 -4.18 -6.29
C PHE A 47 6.79 -5.49 -6.59
N LEU A 48 6.03 -5.58 -7.67
CA LEU A 48 5.35 -6.81 -8.09
C LEU A 48 6.34 -7.94 -8.42
N VAL A 49 7.41 -7.62 -9.14
CA VAL A 49 8.44 -8.61 -9.50
C VAL A 49 9.20 -9.06 -8.26
N GLY A 50 9.63 -8.11 -7.42
CA GLY A 50 10.40 -8.34 -6.20
C GLY A 50 9.68 -9.23 -5.21
N SER A 51 8.38 -9.02 -5.00
CA SER A 51 7.57 -9.82 -4.06
C SER A 51 7.56 -11.32 -4.41
N ARG A 52 7.56 -11.66 -5.69
CA ARG A 52 7.61 -13.06 -6.16
C ARG A 52 9.01 -13.65 -6.15
N PHE A 53 9.99 -12.87 -6.60
CA PHE A 53 11.37 -13.33 -6.69
C PHE A 53 11.97 -13.61 -5.30
N THR A 54 11.68 -12.74 -4.33
CA THR A 54 12.25 -12.83 -2.98
C THR A 54 11.88 -14.13 -2.28
N VAL A 55 10.65 -14.63 -2.43
CA VAL A 55 10.25 -15.92 -1.82
C VAL A 55 11.13 -17.07 -2.30
N ARG A 56 11.50 -17.07 -3.60
CA ARG A 56 12.42 -18.08 -4.16
C ARG A 56 13.84 -17.89 -3.65
N ALA A 57 14.32 -16.66 -3.55
CA ALA A 57 15.64 -16.34 -3.02
C ALA A 57 15.77 -16.76 -1.54
N LEU A 58 14.74 -16.48 -0.72
CA LEU A 58 14.70 -16.87 0.70
C LEU A 58 14.87 -18.37 0.91
N ARG A 59 14.23 -19.18 0.05
CA ARG A 59 14.36 -20.65 0.11
C ARG A 59 15.79 -21.15 -0.22
N LYS A 60 16.57 -20.38 -1.02
CA LYS A 60 17.90 -20.79 -1.48
C LYS A 60 19.02 -20.29 -0.57
N VAL A 61 18.99 -19.03 -0.15
CA VAL A 61 20.14 -18.39 0.53
C VAL A 61 19.84 -17.89 1.94
N GLY A 62 18.58 -17.92 2.37
CA GLY A 62 18.14 -17.55 3.72
C GLY A 62 17.87 -16.06 3.88
N HIS A 63 17.24 -15.68 5.03
CA HIS A 63 16.64 -14.37 5.27
C HIS A 63 17.68 -13.26 5.41
N ILE A 64 18.75 -13.45 6.22
CA ILE A 64 19.74 -12.41 6.49
C ILE A 64 20.49 -12.01 5.21
N ARG A 65 20.92 -12.99 4.40
CA ARG A 65 21.66 -12.72 3.18
C ARG A 65 20.80 -12.01 2.13
N VAL A 66 19.52 -12.43 1.99
CA VAL A 66 18.57 -11.77 1.10
C VAL A 66 18.32 -10.34 1.58
N PHE A 67 18.10 -10.13 2.89
CA PHE A 67 17.91 -8.79 3.44
C PHE A 67 19.11 -7.89 3.16
N ALA A 68 20.33 -8.37 3.46
CA ALA A 68 21.56 -7.60 3.24
C ALA A 68 21.75 -7.20 1.77
N ALA A 69 21.56 -8.14 0.84
CA ALA A 69 21.67 -7.87 -0.59
C ALA A 69 20.63 -6.84 -1.06
N LEU A 70 19.37 -6.99 -0.64
CA LEU A 70 18.30 -6.07 -1.03
C LEU A 70 18.46 -4.69 -0.40
N ALA A 71 18.89 -4.60 0.89
CA ALA A 71 19.14 -3.33 1.54
C ALA A 71 20.32 -2.57 0.90
N SER A 72 21.41 -3.28 0.53
CA SER A 72 22.54 -2.70 -0.19
C SER A 72 22.13 -2.14 -1.56
N LEU A 73 21.37 -2.93 -2.35
CA LEU A 73 20.86 -2.48 -3.64
C LEU A 73 19.89 -1.31 -3.50
N ALA A 74 19.01 -1.32 -2.50
CA ALA A 74 18.08 -0.23 -2.22
C ALA A 74 18.84 1.05 -1.86
N SER A 75 19.83 0.95 -0.96
CA SER A 75 20.70 2.07 -0.56
C SER A 75 21.38 2.71 -1.79
N THR A 76 21.96 1.90 -2.67
CA THR A 76 22.57 2.37 -3.93
C THR A 76 21.53 3.05 -4.84
N SER A 77 20.35 2.43 -5.01
CA SER A 77 19.30 2.98 -5.87
C SER A 77 18.70 4.29 -5.35
N PHE A 78 18.86 4.59 -4.06
CA PHE A 78 18.43 5.86 -3.47
C PHE A 78 19.40 6.99 -3.80
N VAL A 79 20.71 6.74 -3.78
CA VAL A 79 21.74 7.79 -3.97
C VAL A 79 21.98 8.12 -5.45
N LEU A 80 21.94 7.14 -6.34
CA LEU A 80 22.28 7.35 -7.75
C LEU A 80 21.47 8.45 -8.46
N PRO A 81 20.16 8.61 -8.21
CA PRO A 81 19.38 9.72 -8.78
C PRO A 81 19.88 11.12 -8.38
N ALA A 82 20.50 11.26 -7.19
CA ALA A 82 21.06 12.53 -6.75
C ALA A 82 22.36 12.91 -7.50
N LEU A 83 23.10 11.91 -7.97
CA LEU A 83 24.37 12.10 -8.67
C LEU A 83 24.17 12.34 -10.16
N LEU A 84 23.17 11.73 -10.77
CA LEU A 84 22.95 11.74 -12.21
C LEU A 84 21.49 12.08 -12.53
N VAL A 85 21.27 13.29 -13.02
CA VAL A 85 19.95 13.77 -13.43
C VAL A 85 19.62 13.24 -14.82
N ASN A 86 19.03 12.05 -14.88
CA ASN A 86 18.63 11.42 -16.13
C ASN A 86 17.32 10.61 -15.93
N PRO A 87 16.25 10.90 -16.70
CA PRO A 87 14.96 10.22 -16.53
C PRO A 87 15.01 8.70 -16.70
N ALA A 88 15.82 8.20 -17.66
CA ALA A 88 15.95 6.75 -17.89
C ALA A 88 16.65 6.05 -16.72
N LEU A 89 17.73 6.67 -16.19
CA LEU A 89 18.39 6.17 -14.98
C LEU A 89 17.40 6.16 -13.80
N TRP A 90 16.66 7.25 -13.59
CA TRP A 90 15.70 7.34 -12.49
C TRP A 90 14.61 6.29 -12.57
N LEU A 91 14.13 5.99 -13.79
CA LEU A 91 13.17 4.90 -14.01
C LEU A 91 13.76 3.54 -13.60
N VAL A 92 15.00 3.24 -14.01
CA VAL A 92 15.68 1.99 -13.64
C VAL A 92 15.89 1.92 -12.12
N MET A 93 16.37 3.02 -11.51
CA MET A 93 16.57 3.07 -10.06
C MET A 93 15.25 2.89 -9.29
N ARG A 94 14.15 3.45 -9.75
CA ARG A 94 12.83 3.26 -9.15
C ARG A 94 12.35 1.82 -9.26
N LEU A 95 12.59 1.17 -10.39
CA LEU A 95 12.29 -0.26 -10.56
C LEU A 95 13.10 -1.11 -9.58
N ILE A 96 14.41 -0.86 -9.45
CA ILE A 96 15.28 -1.54 -8.47
C ILE A 96 14.82 -1.25 -7.04
N THR A 97 14.52 0.00 -6.71
CA THR A 97 13.98 0.39 -5.40
C THR A 97 12.73 -0.42 -5.05
N GLY A 98 11.75 -0.45 -5.96
CA GLY A 98 10.51 -1.20 -5.74
C GLY A 98 10.76 -2.68 -5.54
N PHE A 99 11.61 -3.28 -6.37
CA PHE A 99 12.03 -4.69 -6.25
C PHE A 99 12.64 -4.98 -4.87
N CYS A 100 13.59 -4.16 -4.44
CA CYS A 100 14.28 -4.34 -3.17
C CYS A 100 13.32 -4.17 -1.98
N LEU A 101 12.51 -3.11 -1.98
CA LEU A 101 11.58 -2.85 -0.87
C LEU A 101 10.50 -3.92 -0.74
N ALA A 102 9.96 -4.42 -1.84
CA ALA A 102 9.04 -5.55 -1.80
C ALA A 102 9.68 -6.78 -1.13
N GLY A 103 10.92 -7.06 -1.48
CA GLY A 103 11.67 -8.15 -0.87
C GLY A 103 11.95 -7.94 0.61
N LEU A 104 12.33 -6.72 1.01
CA LEU A 104 12.56 -6.37 2.41
C LEU A 104 11.27 -6.51 3.24
N TYR A 105 10.10 -6.11 2.71
CA TYR A 105 8.80 -6.36 3.35
C TYR A 105 8.55 -7.87 3.54
N VAL A 106 8.76 -8.67 2.50
CA VAL A 106 8.58 -10.14 2.59
C VAL A 106 9.48 -10.76 3.67
N VAL A 107 10.74 -10.33 3.76
CA VAL A 107 11.68 -10.82 4.79
C VAL A 107 11.21 -10.44 6.19
N ILE A 108 10.88 -9.16 6.41
CA ILE A 108 10.42 -8.62 7.70
C ILE A 108 9.15 -9.32 8.17
N GLU A 109 8.15 -9.41 7.29
CA GLU A 109 6.86 -10.02 7.62
C GLU A 109 6.98 -11.52 7.86
N SER A 110 7.90 -12.20 7.18
CA SER A 110 8.24 -13.60 7.47
C SER A 110 8.79 -13.78 8.89
N TRP A 111 9.70 -12.91 9.33
CA TRP A 111 10.22 -12.94 10.71
C TRP A 111 9.17 -12.59 11.75
N LEU A 112 8.36 -11.56 11.49
CA LEU A 112 7.26 -11.20 12.40
C LEU A 112 6.29 -12.35 12.58
N ASN A 113 5.94 -13.05 11.49
CA ASN A 113 5.03 -14.18 11.54
C ASN A 113 5.60 -15.36 12.35
N ASP A 114 6.89 -15.66 12.19
CA ASP A 114 7.57 -16.77 12.90
C ASP A 114 7.75 -16.50 14.38
N GLN A 115 8.16 -15.28 14.75
CA GLN A 115 8.41 -14.89 16.14
C GLN A 115 7.15 -14.57 16.94
N THR A 116 5.97 -14.52 16.30
CA THR A 116 4.74 -14.12 16.96
C THR A 116 3.93 -15.32 17.39
N GLN A 117 3.71 -15.46 18.69
CA GLN A 117 2.80 -16.46 19.24
C GLN A 117 1.35 -16.20 18.75
N PRO A 118 0.54 -17.25 18.54
CA PRO A 118 -0.82 -17.13 18.04
C PRO A 118 -1.68 -16.13 18.81
N GLU A 119 -1.53 -16.06 20.13
CA GLU A 119 -2.29 -15.19 21.04
C GLU A 119 -1.96 -13.71 20.83
N ASN A 120 -0.73 -13.40 20.43
CA ASN A 120 -0.20 -12.05 20.28
C ASN A 120 -0.26 -11.50 18.84
N ARG A 121 -0.76 -12.28 17.87
CA ARG A 121 -0.75 -11.93 16.44
C ARG A 121 -1.42 -10.58 16.15
N GLY A 122 -2.61 -10.35 16.72
CA GLY A 122 -3.31 -9.09 16.53
C GLY A 122 -2.53 -7.88 17.07
N LYS A 123 -1.93 -8.02 18.26
CA LYS A 123 -1.10 -6.98 18.87
C LYS A 123 0.16 -6.68 18.04
N THR A 124 0.84 -7.72 17.57
CA THR A 124 2.05 -7.59 16.73
C THR A 124 1.71 -6.90 15.41
N LEU A 125 0.61 -7.27 14.75
CA LEU A 125 0.17 -6.63 13.51
C LEU A 125 -0.17 -5.14 13.73
N SER A 126 -0.85 -4.81 14.85
CA SER A 126 -1.17 -3.42 15.19
C SER A 126 0.09 -2.59 15.43
N ILE A 127 1.09 -3.12 16.16
CA ILE A 127 2.37 -2.45 16.37
C ILE A 127 3.11 -2.27 15.04
N TYR A 128 3.17 -3.32 14.22
CA TYR A 128 3.79 -3.27 12.89
C TYR A 128 3.15 -2.18 12.01
N MET A 129 1.83 -2.08 12.04
CA MET A 129 1.10 -1.06 11.31
C MET A 129 1.44 0.36 11.80
N VAL A 130 1.43 0.59 13.12
CA VAL A 130 1.78 1.88 13.72
C VAL A 130 3.23 2.26 13.36
N VAL A 131 4.19 1.34 13.52
CA VAL A 131 5.60 1.58 13.19
C VAL A 131 5.78 1.90 11.70
N THR A 132 5.11 1.15 10.82
CA THR A 132 5.18 1.36 9.37
C THR A 132 4.61 2.73 8.99
N MET A 133 3.43 3.07 9.49
CA MET A 133 2.78 4.36 9.19
C MET A 133 3.55 5.53 9.77
N SER A 134 4.01 5.43 11.03
CA SER A 134 4.85 6.45 11.67
C SER A 134 6.17 6.64 10.91
N GLY A 135 6.79 5.55 10.45
CA GLY A 135 8.01 5.61 9.64
C GLY A 135 7.79 6.35 8.33
N VAL A 136 6.75 5.99 7.58
CA VAL A 136 6.43 6.67 6.30
C VAL A 136 6.09 8.14 6.55
N THR A 137 5.27 8.46 7.56
CA THR A 137 4.91 9.84 7.91
C THR A 137 6.14 10.63 8.35
N GLY A 138 6.98 10.07 9.22
CA GLY A 138 8.24 10.70 9.64
C GLY A 138 9.18 10.94 8.47
N GLY A 139 9.25 10.00 7.51
CA GLY A 139 9.99 10.15 6.28
C GLY A 139 9.52 11.34 5.43
N GLN A 140 8.20 11.59 5.37
CA GLN A 140 7.66 12.79 4.71
C GLN A 140 8.15 14.08 5.40
N LEU A 141 8.19 14.09 6.73
CA LEU A 141 8.65 15.25 7.51
C LEU A 141 10.15 15.50 7.36
N LEU A 142 10.96 14.48 7.12
CA LEU A 142 12.39 14.60 6.85
C LEU A 142 12.71 15.40 5.57
N LEU A 143 11.73 15.63 4.69
CA LEU A 143 11.89 16.52 3.54
C LEU A 143 12.36 17.94 3.94
N ASN A 144 12.08 18.36 5.18
CA ASN A 144 12.42 19.69 5.69
C ASN A 144 13.84 19.80 6.25
N VAL A 145 14.61 18.70 6.29
CA VAL A 145 15.95 18.68 6.91
C VAL A 145 17.01 19.26 5.97
N ALA A 146 16.80 19.14 4.66
CA ALA A 146 17.72 19.67 3.66
C ALA A 146 16.97 20.05 2.37
N ASP A 147 17.67 20.68 1.44
CA ASP A 147 17.14 21.05 0.14
C ASP A 147 16.91 19.81 -0.73
N PRO A 148 15.69 19.58 -1.28
CA PRO A 148 15.46 18.50 -2.23
C PRO A 148 16.29 18.57 -3.51
N ASP A 149 16.79 19.74 -3.87
CA ASP A 149 17.69 19.93 -5.02
C ASP A 149 19.14 19.55 -4.72
N GLY A 150 19.47 19.32 -3.44
CA GLY A 150 20.74 18.76 -2.99
C GLY A 150 20.79 17.22 -3.05
N PHE A 151 21.87 16.66 -2.55
CA PHE A 151 22.07 15.21 -2.44
C PHE A 151 21.78 14.68 -1.04
N GLU A 152 21.66 15.55 -0.05
CA GLU A 152 21.63 15.22 1.38
C GLU A 152 20.42 14.33 1.73
N LEU A 153 19.23 14.65 1.21
CA LEU A 153 18.02 13.85 1.48
C LEU A 153 18.13 12.43 0.95
N PHE A 154 18.78 12.26 -0.21
CA PHE A 154 19.00 10.94 -0.81
C PHE A 154 20.04 10.13 -0.02
N VAL A 155 21.08 10.80 0.51
CA VAL A 155 22.06 10.19 1.42
C VAL A 155 21.40 9.78 2.74
N ILE A 156 20.60 10.65 3.36
CA ILE A 156 19.85 10.33 4.58
C ILE A 156 18.95 9.10 4.36
N ALA A 157 18.21 9.06 3.26
CA ALA A 157 17.36 7.92 2.94
C ALA A 157 18.16 6.63 2.77
N SER A 158 19.31 6.69 2.09
CA SER A 158 20.23 5.57 1.90
C SER A 158 20.82 5.07 3.22
N VAL A 159 21.27 5.98 4.08
CA VAL A 159 21.79 5.66 5.43
C VAL A 159 20.72 4.98 6.28
N LEU A 160 19.47 5.48 6.28
CA LEU A 160 18.37 4.88 7.01
C LEU A 160 18.10 3.43 6.58
N VAL A 161 18.13 3.16 5.27
CA VAL A 161 17.98 1.79 4.76
C VAL A 161 19.16 0.91 5.16
N SER A 162 20.38 1.45 5.13
CA SER A 162 21.58 0.71 5.54
C SER A 162 21.58 0.39 7.05
N ILE A 163 21.18 1.35 7.90
CA ILE A 163 21.05 1.16 9.34
C ILE A 163 19.96 0.13 9.67
N ALA A 164 18.89 0.05 8.87
CA ALA A 164 17.84 -0.95 9.08
C ALA A 164 18.35 -2.40 9.03
N LEU A 165 19.49 -2.64 8.37
CA LEU A 165 20.14 -3.95 8.34
C LEU A 165 20.75 -4.35 9.68
N VAL A 166 21.28 -3.40 10.47
CA VAL A 166 22.06 -3.68 11.68
C VAL A 166 21.28 -4.53 12.70
N PRO A 167 20.06 -4.13 13.14
CA PRO A 167 19.30 -4.92 14.10
C PRO A 167 18.88 -6.30 13.55
N MET A 168 18.77 -6.42 12.22
CA MET A 168 18.44 -7.68 11.57
C MET A 168 19.65 -8.62 11.52
N ALA A 169 20.83 -8.10 11.23
CA ALA A 169 22.07 -8.88 11.15
C ALA A 169 22.53 -9.37 12.53
N LEU A 170 22.24 -8.63 13.59
CA LEU A 170 22.58 -8.95 14.98
C LEU A 170 21.52 -9.85 15.66
N SER A 171 20.42 -10.19 14.98
CA SER A 171 19.40 -11.08 15.55
C SER A 171 19.87 -12.53 15.54
N GLU A 172 19.86 -13.18 16.71
CA GLU A 172 20.18 -14.61 16.88
C GLU A 172 19.05 -15.54 16.41
N SER A 173 18.00 -15.01 15.84
CA SER A 173 16.81 -15.76 15.46
C SER A 173 17.10 -16.73 14.30
N SER A 174 16.66 -17.99 14.45
CA SER A 174 16.68 -18.99 13.39
C SER A 174 15.87 -18.53 12.16
N ALA A 175 16.25 -18.98 10.97
CA ALA A 175 15.56 -18.62 9.73
C ALA A 175 14.09 -19.07 9.78
N PRO A 176 13.13 -18.15 9.54
CA PRO A 176 11.69 -18.45 9.57
C PRO A 176 11.29 -19.52 8.54
N ARG A 177 10.27 -20.31 8.88
CA ARG A 177 9.65 -21.22 7.93
C ARG A 177 8.66 -20.47 7.04
N LEU A 178 8.83 -20.56 5.74
CA LEU A 178 7.87 -19.98 4.79
C LEU A 178 6.59 -20.84 4.77
N PRO A 179 5.41 -20.20 4.72
CA PRO A 179 4.15 -20.91 4.60
C PRO A 179 4.10 -21.74 3.30
N PRO A 180 3.37 -22.88 3.29
CA PRO A 180 3.18 -23.68 2.09
C PRO A 180 2.45 -22.89 0.99
N GLU A 181 2.71 -23.25 -0.26
CA GLU A 181 2.02 -22.63 -1.40
C GLU A 181 0.53 -22.97 -1.39
N SER A 182 -0.29 -21.96 -1.61
CA SER A 182 -1.74 -22.16 -1.74
C SER A 182 -2.09 -22.74 -3.11
N LYS A 183 -3.06 -23.65 -3.15
CA LYS A 183 -3.58 -24.25 -4.37
C LYS A 183 -4.67 -23.40 -5.06
N LEU A 184 -5.05 -22.26 -4.47
CA LEU A 184 -6.08 -21.38 -5.03
C LEU A 184 -5.61 -20.78 -6.37
N ARG A 185 -6.48 -20.80 -7.38
CA ARG A 185 -6.23 -20.17 -8.68
C ARG A 185 -6.81 -18.76 -8.72
N PHE A 186 -6.12 -17.84 -9.40
CA PHE A 186 -6.60 -16.45 -9.54
C PHE A 186 -8.01 -16.37 -10.15
N LYS A 187 -8.28 -17.16 -11.18
CA LYS A 187 -9.60 -17.21 -11.80
C LYS A 187 -10.71 -17.60 -10.81
N GLU A 188 -10.46 -18.59 -9.97
CA GLU A 188 -11.42 -19.02 -8.93
C GLU A 188 -11.72 -17.88 -7.95
N LEU A 189 -10.71 -17.09 -7.55
CA LEU A 189 -10.91 -15.93 -6.69
C LEU A 189 -11.77 -14.85 -7.38
N VAL A 190 -11.50 -14.55 -8.66
CA VAL A 190 -12.28 -13.56 -9.43
C VAL A 190 -13.73 -14.01 -9.60
N ASP A 191 -13.96 -15.30 -9.88
CA ASP A 191 -15.31 -15.84 -10.07
C ASP A 191 -16.13 -15.80 -8.75
N VAL A 192 -15.48 -16.07 -7.61
CA VAL A 192 -16.14 -16.13 -6.29
C VAL A 192 -16.32 -14.73 -5.69
N VAL A 193 -15.28 -13.88 -5.73
CA VAL A 193 -15.25 -12.60 -5.02
C VAL A 193 -14.81 -11.44 -5.92
N PRO A 194 -15.52 -11.19 -7.04
CA PRO A 194 -15.14 -10.11 -7.95
C PRO A 194 -15.16 -8.73 -7.28
N THR A 195 -16.02 -8.51 -6.28
CA THR A 195 -16.10 -7.23 -5.55
C THR A 195 -14.83 -6.95 -4.77
N GLY A 196 -14.27 -7.94 -4.06
CA GLY A 196 -13.01 -7.78 -3.35
C GLY A 196 -11.84 -7.47 -4.31
N VAL A 197 -11.77 -8.21 -5.42
CA VAL A 197 -10.72 -8.02 -6.44
C VAL A 197 -10.81 -6.63 -7.08
N THR A 198 -12.00 -6.20 -7.50
CA THR A 198 -12.21 -4.88 -8.12
C THR A 198 -11.88 -3.75 -7.14
N THR A 199 -12.39 -3.82 -5.91
CA THR A 199 -12.08 -2.79 -4.89
C THR A 199 -10.58 -2.72 -4.61
N MET A 200 -9.89 -3.86 -4.58
CA MET A 200 -8.45 -3.91 -4.37
C MET A 200 -7.67 -3.24 -5.52
N LEU A 201 -8.11 -3.39 -6.77
CA LEU A 201 -7.52 -2.71 -7.92
C LEU A 201 -7.62 -1.19 -7.77
N PHE A 202 -8.82 -0.69 -7.51
CA PHE A 202 -9.05 0.76 -7.37
C PHE A 202 -8.39 1.35 -6.12
N SER A 203 -8.33 0.61 -5.02
CA SER A 203 -7.55 0.99 -3.84
C SER A 203 -6.06 1.14 -4.18
N GLY A 204 -5.51 0.24 -4.99
CA GLY A 204 -4.15 0.36 -5.51
C GLY A 204 -3.95 1.59 -6.39
N MET A 205 -4.91 1.86 -7.31
CA MET A 205 -4.85 3.05 -8.17
C MET A 205 -4.81 4.34 -7.33
N ALA A 206 -5.70 4.47 -6.35
CA ALA A 206 -5.74 5.64 -5.47
C ALA A 206 -4.46 5.79 -4.65
N ALA A 207 -3.98 4.73 -4.01
CA ALA A 207 -2.75 4.76 -3.22
C ALA A 207 -1.53 5.06 -4.10
N GLY A 208 -1.44 4.46 -5.30
CA GLY A 208 -0.39 4.75 -6.27
C GLY A 208 -0.38 6.21 -6.69
N ALA A 209 -1.54 6.78 -7.04
CA ALA A 209 -1.65 8.19 -7.40
C ALA A 209 -1.23 9.11 -6.25
N VAL A 210 -1.74 8.89 -5.03
CA VAL A 210 -1.43 9.70 -3.84
C VAL A 210 0.06 9.67 -3.53
N PHE A 211 0.66 8.49 -3.39
CA PHE A 211 2.06 8.40 -2.94
C PHE A 211 3.08 8.72 -4.02
N ALA A 212 2.73 8.56 -5.30
CA ALA A 212 3.65 8.78 -6.39
C ALA A 212 3.55 10.20 -6.97
N ILE A 213 2.33 10.72 -7.14
CA ILE A 213 2.08 12.00 -7.83
C ILE A 213 1.64 13.10 -6.85
N GLY A 214 1.20 12.76 -5.63
CA GLY A 214 0.86 13.78 -4.62
C GLY A 214 1.98 14.78 -4.34
N PRO A 215 3.23 14.35 -4.08
CA PRO A 215 4.35 15.29 -3.90
C PRO A 215 4.64 16.12 -5.15
N VAL A 216 4.50 15.54 -6.34
CA VAL A 216 4.69 16.22 -7.63
C VAL A 216 3.64 17.32 -7.83
N TYR A 217 2.38 16.98 -7.59
CA TYR A 217 1.28 17.94 -7.61
C TYR A 217 1.54 19.11 -6.66
N ALA A 218 1.87 18.80 -5.40
CA ALA A 218 2.10 19.81 -4.37
C ALA A 218 3.29 20.75 -4.74
N ALA A 219 4.38 20.20 -5.30
CA ALA A 219 5.51 20.98 -5.79
C ALA A 219 5.12 21.86 -6.99
N GLN A 220 4.32 21.33 -7.94
CA GLN A 220 3.89 22.09 -9.12
C GLN A 220 2.97 23.27 -8.81
N ILE A 221 2.15 23.19 -7.76
CA ILE A 221 1.33 24.31 -7.33
C ILE A 221 2.07 25.30 -6.41
N GLY A 222 3.39 25.09 -6.20
CA GLY A 222 4.25 26.00 -5.44
C GLY A 222 4.18 25.84 -3.92
N MET A 223 3.80 24.66 -3.41
CA MET A 223 3.88 24.37 -1.97
C MET A 223 5.35 24.32 -1.51
N THR A 224 5.64 24.92 -0.35
CA THR A 224 6.91 24.77 0.33
C THR A 224 7.16 23.32 0.78
N ASN A 225 8.39 22.94 1.09
CA ASN A 225 8.70 21.59 1.60
C ASN A 225 7.89 21.22 2.84
N ALA A 226 7.65 22.21 3.74
CA ALA A 226 6.80 22.00 4.90
C ALA A 226 5.34 21.74 4.54
N GLN A 227 4.80 22.47 3.57
CA GLN A 227 3.44 22.26 3.08
C GLN A 227 3.31 20.92 2.35
N ILE A 228 4.29 20.53 1.52
CA ILE A 228 4.33 19.20 0.86
C ILE A 228 4.32 18.09 1.91
N SER A 229 5.16 18.21 2.94
CA SER A 229 5.23 17.23 4.03
C SER A 229 3.90 17.11 4.78
N LEU A 230 3.27 18.23 5.12
CA LEU A 230 1.97 18.25 5.80
C LEU A 230 0.84 17.72 4.89
N PHE A 231 0.86 18.07 3.61
CA PHE A 231 -0.08 17.59 2.61
C PHE A 231 -0.05 16.06 2.50
N MET A 232 1.12 15.48 2.42
CA MET A 232 1.28 14.02 2.38
C MET A 232 0.96 13.36 3.72
N ALA A 233 1.40 13.96 4.84
CA ALA A 233 1.13 13.45 6.18
C ALA A 233 -0.36 13.48 6.52
N SER A 234 -1.13 14.48 6.05
CA SER A 234 -2.56 14.60 6.33
C SER A 234 -3.35 13.38 5.83
N ALA A 235 -3.01 12.83 4.65
CA ALA A 235 -3.63 11.61 4.14
C ALA A 235 -3.32 10.39 5.04
N LEU A 236 -2.08 10.27 5.52
CA LEU A 236 -1.68 9.18 6.41
C LEU A 236 -2.36 9.30 7.78
N VAL A 237 -2.42 10.51 8.34
CA VAL A 237 -3.11 10.79 9.62
C VAL A 237 -4.60 10.46 9.49
N GLY A 238 -5.25 10.88 8.40
CA GLY A 238 -6.65 10.54 8.12
C GLY A 238 -6.89 9.04 8.11
N SER A 239 -6.02 8.29 7.43
CA SER A 239 -6.06 6.83 7.40
C SER A 239 -5.93 6.22 8.79
N VAL A 240 -4.90 6.60 9.55
CA VAL A 240 -4.64 6.02 10.89
C VAL A 240 -5.81 6.26 11.84
N LEU A 241 -6.36 7.49 11.84
CA LEU A 241 -7.44 7.87 12.74
C LEU A 241 -8.76 7.16 12.41
N LEU A 242 -9.11 7.05 11.12
CA LEU A 242 -10.43 6.53 10.74
C LEU A 242 -10.44 5.05 10.34
N GLN A 243 -9.30 4.40 10.17
CA GLN A 243 -9.24 2.99 9.78
C GLN A 243 -9.92 2.06 10.80
N MET A 244 -9.69 2.27 12.10
CA MET A 244 -10.33 1.46 13.14
C MET A 244 -11.84 1.76 13.31
N PRO A 245 -12.29 3.02 13.40
CA PRO A 245 -13.72 3.35 13.39
C PRO A 245 -14.46 2.76 12.18
N ILE A 246 -13.93 2.94 10.97
CA ILE A 246 -14.53 2.38 9.74
C ILE A 246 -14.58 0.86 9.80
N GLY A 247 -13.51 0.22 10.28
CA GLY A 247 -13.48 -1.22 10.50
C GLY A 247 -14.58 -1.70 11.44
N SER A 248 -14.72 -1.05 12.59
CA SER A 248 -15.75 -1.38 13.58
C SER A 248 -17.18 -1.19 13.03
N ILE A 249 -17.38 -0.16 12.20
CA ILE A 249 -18.66 0.05 11.50
C ILE A 249 -18.90 -1.09 10.50
N SER A 250 -17.86 -1.53 9.79
CA SER A 250 -17.95 -2.60 8.80
C SER A 250 -18.26 -3.99 9.40
N ASP A 251 -17.97 -4.17 10.69
CA ASP A 251 -18.32 -5.40 11.41
C ASP A 251 -19.80 -5.43 11.86
N ARG A 252 -20.48 -4.28 11.84
CA ARG A 252 -21.88 -4.10 12.27
C ARG A 252 -22.84 -3.85 11.12
N LEU A 253 -22.33 -3.49 9.94
CA LEU A 253 -23.12 -3.16 8.75
C LEU A 253 -22.65 -4.01 7.55
N PRO A 254 -23.48 -4.14 6.50
CA PRO A 254 -23.05 -4.80 5.26
C PRO A 254 -21.82 -4.13 4.67
N ARG A 255 -20.71 -4.86 4.56
CA ARG A 255 -19.40 -4.32 4.15
C ARG A 255 -19.43 -3.54 2.84
N ARG A 256 -20.26 -3.98 1.85
CA ARG A 256 -20.40 -3.26 0.57
C ARG A 256 -20.95 -1.85 0.75
N GLY A 257 -21.89 -1.66 1.70
CA GLY A 257 -22.41 -0.33 2.04
C GLY A 257 -21.34 0.59 2.64
N VAL A 258 -20.51 0.06 3.55
CA VAL A 258 -19.39 0.81 4.14
C VAL A 258 -18.34 1.15 3.10
N MET A 259 -17.99 0.21 2.20
CA MET A 259 -17.06 0.45 1.10
C MET A 259 -17.59 1.52 0.13
N LEU A 260 -18.90 1.50 -0.17
CA LEU A 260 -19.55 2.53 -0.99
C LEU A 260 -19.49 3.89 -0.30
N ALA A 261 -19.82 3.98 0.99
CA ALA A 261 -19.73 5.23 1.74
C ALA A 261 -18.30 5.80 1.73
N CYS A 262 -17.28 4.97 1.94
CA CYS A 262 -15.89 5.36 1.81
C CYS A 262 -15.56 5.88 0.39
N ALA A 263 -16.00 5.21 -0.65
CA ALA A 263 -15.78 5.64 -2.03
C ALA A 263 -16.47 6.98 -2.33
N MET A 264 -17.68 7.19 -1.82
CA MET A 264 -18.41 8.47 -1.99
C MET A 264 -17.72 9.62 -1.27
N VAL A 265 -17.29 9.42 -0.01
CA VAL A 265 -16.55 10.44 0.73
C VAL A 265 -15.23 10.77 0.01
N ALA A 266 -14.48 9.76 -0.44
CA ALA A 266 -13.25 9.97 -1.18
C ALA A 266 -13.50 10.71 -2.52
N THR A 267 -14.59 10.41 -3.23
CA THR A 267 -14.99 11.15 -4.44
C THR A 267 -15.27 12.61 -4.13
N GLY A 268 -16.11 12.88 -3.12
CA GLY A 268 -16.45 14.26 -2.73
C GLY A 268 -15.23 15.05 -2.28
N ALA A 269 -14.36 14.44 -1.47
CA ALA A 269 -13.10 15.06 -1.04
C ALA A 269 -12.15 15.34 -2.21
N SER A 270 -12.11 14.43 -3.22
CA SER A 270 -11.30 14.64 -4.41
C SER A 270 -11.86 15.77 -5.29
N VAL A 271 -13.18 15.84 -5.48
CA VAL A 271 -13.83 16.97 -6.20
C VAL A 271 -13.58 18.28 -5.47
N PHE A 272 -13.73 18.32 -4.14
CA PHE A 272 -13.38 19.48 -3.32
C PHE A 272 -11.91 19.88 -3.52
N GLY A 273 -11.00 18.89 -3.53
CA GLY A 273 -9.57 19.11 -3.76
C GLY A 273 -9.22 19.79 -5.07
N VAL A 274 -10.04 19.65 -6.13
CA VAL A 274 -9.82 20.35 -7.41
C VAL A 274 -9.85 21.88 -7.25
N SER A 275 -10.68 22.39 -6.35
CA SER A 275 -10.84 23.83 -6.10
C SER A 275 -9.89 24.39 -5.04
N THR A 276 -9.06 23.54 -4.41
CA THR A 276 -8.13 23.96 -3.36
C THR A 276 -6.82 24.49 -3.94
N GLY A 277 -6.18 25.41 -3.20
CA GLY A 277 -4.85 25.92 -3.50
C GLY A 277 -3.78 25.32 -2.60
N THR A 278 -2.87 26.17 -2.09
CA THR A 278 -1.77 25.77 -1.17
C THR A 278 -2.15 25.88 0.31
N GLY A 279 -3.42 26.13 0.61
CA GLY A 279 -3.94 26.40 1.94
C GLY A 279 -4.29 25.14 2.74
N SER A 280 -4.90 25.37 3.89
CA SER A 280 -5.39 24.30 4.79
C SER A 280 -6.52 23.46 4.19
N ASP A 281 -7.23 23.98 3.23
CA ASP A 281 -8.27 23.32 2.45
C ASP A 281 -7.74 22.10 1.69
N ALA A 282 -6.55 22.22 1.08
CA ALA A 282 -5.87 21.08 0.45
C ALA A 282 -5.49 19.99 1.48
N LEU A 283 -5.08 20.37 2.70
CA LEU A 283 -4.80 19.43 3.78
C LEU A 283 -6.07 18.69 4.21
N VAL A 284 -7.20 19.40 4.29
CA VAL A 284 -8.50 18.79 4.61
C VAL A 284 -8.93 17.81 3.51
N ALA A 285 -8.79 18.18 2.23
CA ALA A 285 -9.07 17.28 1.12
C ALA A 285 -8.25 16.00 1.21
N MET A 286 -6.94 16.11 1.42
CA MET A 286 -6.04 14.95 1.55
C MET A 286 -6.33 14.12 2.79
N PHE A 287 -6.65 14.75 3.92
CA PHE A 287 -7.07 14.05 5.14
C PHE A 287 -8.30 13.18 4.86
N LEU A 288 -9.35 13.75 4.25
CA LEU A 288 -10.59 13.03 3.93
C LEU A 288 -10.35 11.91 2.91
N ILE A 289 -9.50 12.15 1.89
CA ILE A 289 -9.10 11.11 0.93
C ILE A 289 -8.39 9.98 1.66
N GLY A 290 -7.40 10.27 2.49
CA GLY A 290 -6.68 9.25 3.25
C GLY A 290 -7.58 8.48 4.21
N ALA A 291 -8.47 9.19 4.91
CA ALA A 291 -9.43 8.66 5.86
C ALA A 291 -10.43 7.67 5.25
N SER A 292 -10.80 7.87 3.99
CA SER A 292 -11.83 7.07 3.31
C SER A 292 -11.28 6.11 2.26
N SER A 293 -10.22 6.48 1.54
CA SER A 293 -9.63 5.66 0.48
C SER A 293 -8.78 4.51 1.01
N PHE A 294 -7.88 4.76 1.98
CA PHE A 294 -6.94 3.72 2.42
C PHE A 294 -7.59 2.58 3.21
N PRO A 295 -8.67 2.79 4.01
CA PRO A 295 -9.41 1.68 4.59
C PRO A 295 -10.01 0.70 3.58
N LEU A 296 -10.27 1.12 2.32
CA LEU A 296 -10.79 0.24 1.27
C LEU A 296 -9.90 -0.99 1.02
N TYR A 297 -8.58 -0.87 1.20
CA TYR A 297 -7.65 -1.99 1.13
C TYR A 297 -8.00 -3.10 2.15
N SER A 298 -8.10 -2.72 3.42
CA SER A 298 -8.41 -3.66 4.50
C SER A 298 -9.85 -4.18 4.42
N LEU A 299 -10.80 -3.32 4.00
CA LEU A 299 -12.19 -3.71 3.76
C LEU A 299 -12.31 -4.74 2.62
N ALA A 300 -11.53 -4.58 1.54
CA ALA A 300 -11.52 -5.54 0.44
C ALA A 300 -10.98 -6.91 0.87
N ILE A 301 -9.94 -6.94 1.74
CA ILE A 301 -9.43 -8.17 2.33
C ILE A 301 -10.48 -8.81 3.24
N ALA A 302 -11.09 -8.02 4.15
CA ALA A 302 -12.12 -8.51 5.06
C ALA A 302 -13.34 -9.06 4.28
N TYR A 303 -13.82 -8.31 3.27
CA TYR A 303 -14.89 -8.75 2.39
C TYR A 303 -14.55 -10.06 1.67
N THR A 304 -13.32 -10.19 1.18
CA THR A 304 -12.86 -11.42 0.51
C THR A 304 -12.85 -12.60 1.49
N ASN A 305 -12.39 -12.37 2.73
CA ASN A 305 -12.34 -13.40 3.77
C ASN A 305 -13.73 -13.92 4.21
N ASP A 306 -14.80 -13.14 3.95
CA ASP A 306 -16.19 -13.57 4.22
C ASP A 306 -16.67 -14.66 3.23
N TRP A 307 -16.04 -14.75 2.05
CA TRP A 307 -16.47 -15.62 0.95
C TRP A 307 -15.61 -16.87 0.77
N ILE A 308 -14.43 -16.93 1.40
CA ILE A 308 -13.44 -18.00 1.22
C ILE A 308 -13.16 -18.76 2.50
N THR A 309 -12.65 -19.99 2.37
CA THR A 309 -12.25 -20.81 3.53
C THR A 309 -10.95 -20.31 4.16
N ALA A 310 -10.66 -20.74 5.40
CA ALA A 310 -9.45 -20.36 6.11
C ALA A 310 -8.17 -20.80 5.37
N GLU A 311 -8.21 -21.95 4.69
CA GLU A 311 -7.09 -22.50 3.93
C GLU A 311 -6.77 -21.66 2.67
N GLN A 312 -7.81 -21.03 2.09
CA GLN A 312 -7.68 -20.21 0.87
C GLN A 312 -7.18 -18.80 1.15
N ARG A 313 -7.27 -18.31 2.40
CA ARG A 313 -6.98 -16.90 2.75
C ARG A 313 -5.58 -16.45 2.38
N VAL A 314 -4.57 -17.29 2.61
CA VAL A 314 -3.17 -16.93 2.28
C VAL A 314 -3.00 -16.74 0.76
N GLY A 315 -3.56 -17.66 -0.03
CA GLY A 315 -3.51 -17.55 -1.49
C GLY A 315 -4.31 -16.36 -2.02
N ALA A 316 -5.51 -16.13 -1.49
CA ALA A 316 -6.35 -14.99 -1.86
C ALA A 316 -5.66 -13.66 -1.55
N SER A 317 -5.05 -13.54 -0.36
CA SER A 317 -4.28 -12.34 0.01
C SER A 317 -3.12 -12.07 -0.94
N GLY A 318 -2.40 -13.14 -1.38
CA GLY A 318 -1.34 -13.00 -2.37
C GLY A 318 -1.85 -12.43 -3.70
N PHE A 319 -3.01 -12.91 -4.17
CA PHE A 319 -3.63 -12.40 -5.39
C PHE A 319 -4.16 -10.97 -5.22
N LEU A 320 -4.76 -10.64 -4.06
CA LEU A 320 -5.25 -9.29 -3.79
C LEU A 320 -4.11 -8.27 -3.74
N VAL A 321 -2.98 -8.59 -3.10
CA VAL A 321 -1.78 -7.74 -3.09
C VAL A 321 -1.25 -7.54 -4.51
N MET A 322 -1.25 -8.57 -5.34
CA MET A 322 -0.84 -8.46 -6.75
C MET A 322 -1.78 -7.53 -7.54
N VAL A 323 -3.09 -7.68 -7.37
CA VAL A 323 -4.09 -6.80 -8.02
C VAL A 323 -3.95 -5.36 -7.56
N ASN A 324 -3.74 -5.14 -6.26
CA ASN A 324 -3.44 -3.83 -5.70
C ASN A 324 -2.19 -3.21 -6.33
N GLY A 325 -1.12 -4.00 -6.50
CA GLY A 325 0.11 -3.58 -7.17
C GLY A 325 -0.12 -3.17 -8.63
N VAL A 326 -0.97 -3.91 -9.38
CA VAL A 326 -1.37 -3.51 -10.74
C VAL A 326 -2.11 -2.17 -10.71
N GLY A 327 -3.05 -1.99 -9.78
CA GLY A 327 -3.70 -0.70 -9.58
C GLY A 327 -2.70 0.41 -9.28
N ALA A 328 -1.73 0.15 -8.41
CA ALA A 328 -0.71 1.12 -8.04
C ALA A 328 0.22 1.53 -9.20
N ILE A 329 0.37 0.70 -10.24
CA ILE A 329 1.04 1.08 -11.50
C ILE A 329 0.14 2.02 -12.31
N ILE A 330 -1.15 1.72 -12.42
CA ILE A 330 -2.09 2.51 -13.23
C ILE A 330 -2.32 3.90 -12.63
N GLY A 331 -2.38 4.01 -11.29
CA GLY A 331 -2.68 5.25 -10.59
C GLY A 331 -1.79 6.44 -10.96
N PRO A 332 -0.45 6.34 -10.85
CA PRO A 332 0.46 7.41 -11.25
C PRO A 332 0.36 7.77 -12.73
N LEU A 333 0.17 6.78 -13.59
CA LEU A 333 0.02 7.02 -15.03
C LEU A 333 -1.27 7.80 -15.34
N LEU A 334 -2.38 7.42 -14.70
CA LEU A 334 -3.65 8.15 -14.84
C LEU A 334 -3.52 9.58 -14.31
N ALA A 335 -2.97 9.75 -13.10
CA ALA A 335 -2.83 11.05 -12.48
C ALA A 335 -1.91 11.98 -13.29
N SER A 336 -0.77 11.49 -13.75
CA SER A 336 0.16 12.28 -14.57
C SER A 336 -0.44 12.64 -15.94
N ALA A 337 -1.18 11.72 -16.57
CA ALA A 337 -1.88 11.99 -17.83
C ALA A 337 -2.96 13.06 -17.67
N LEU A 338 -3.75 13.00 -16.59
CA LEU A 338 -4.76 14.03 -16.32
C LEU A 338 -4.14 15.38 -15.95
N ILE A 339 -3.06 15.42 -15.18
CA ILE A 339 -2.32 16.68 -14.95
C ILE A 339 -1.84 17.26 -16.29
N SER A 340 -1.30 16.44 -17.17
CA SER A 340 -0.84 16.89 -18.48
C SER A 340 -1.94 17.44 -19.39
N SER A 341 -3.18 16.91 -19.26
CA SER A 341 -4.30 17.26 -20.15
C SER A 341 -5.19 18.39 -19.62
N VAL A 342 -5.44 18.46 -18.29
CA VAL A 342 -6.37 19.41 -17.69
C VAL A 342 -5.70 20.34 -16.64
N GLY A 343 -4.35 20.31 -16.55
CA GLY A 343 -3.59 21.11 -15.60
C GLY A 343 -3.52 20.45 -14.22
N ASN A 344 -2.98 21.19 -13.23
CA ASN A 344 -2.65 20.67 -11.90
C ASN A 344 -3.84 20.00 -11.18
N GLY A 345 -5.07 20.48 -11.38
CA GLY A 345 -6.29 19.84 -10.86
C GLY A 345 -6.48 18.38 -11.30
N GLY A 346 -5.76 17.94 -12.35
CA GLY A 346 -5.77 16.57 -12.86
C GLY A 346 -5.39 15.53 -11.83
N PHE A 347 -4.59 15.87 -10.81
CA PHE A 347 -4.29 14.99 -9.69
C PHE A 347 -5.56 14.57 -8.93
N PHE A 348 -6.35 15.54 -8.51
CA PHE A 348 -7.60 15.29 -7.78
C PHE A 348 -8.68 14.70 -8.70
N TRP A 349 -8.72 15.08 -9.98
CA TRP A 349 -9.61 14.43 -10.96
C TRP A 349 -9.29 12.95 -11.13
N ALA A 350 -8.02 12.55 -11.14
CA ALA A 350 -7.65 11.13 -11.19
C ALA A 350 -8.20 10.35 -9.99
N LEU A 351 -8.12 10.93 -8.80
CA LEU A 351 -8.68 10.33 -7.58
C LEU A 351 -10.21 10.32 -7.63
N ALA A 352 -10.85 11.41 -8.07
CA ALA A 352 -12.31 11.46 -8.21
C ALA A 352 -12.84 10.40 -9.17
N VAL A 353 -12.23 10.25 -10.35
CA VAL A 353 -12.58 9.21 -11.33
C VAL A 353 -12.39 7.81 -10.74
N THR A 354 -11.25 7.58 -10.10
CA THR A 354 -10.94 6.29 -9.48
C THR A 354 -11.99 5.89 -8.44
N HIS A 355 -12.34 6.80 -7.52
CA HIS A 355 -13.32 6.52 -6.47
C HIS A 355 -14.77 6.49 -6.99
N SER A 356 -15.11 7.29 -7.98
CA SER A 356 -16.44 7.25 -8.64
C SER A 356 -16.67 5.92 -9.34
N LEU A 357 -15.66 5.40 -10.04
CA LEU A 357 -15.79 4.11 -10.74
C LEU A 357 -15.97 2.94 -9.76
N VAL A 358 -15.19 2.88 -8.68
CA VAL A 358 -15.40 1.83 -7.67
C VAL A 358 -16.71 2.03 -6.93
N GLY A 359 -17.13 3.27 -6.67
CA GLY A 359 -18.42 3.59 -6.06
C GLY A 359 -19.60 3.12 -6.92
N ALA A 360 -19.59 3.44 -8.21
CA ALA A 360 -20.59 2.98 -9.18
C ALA A 360 -20.63 1.44 -9.27
N TYR A 361 -19.47 0.80 -9.30
CA TYR A 361 -19.38 -0.66 -9.27
C TYR A 361 -19.97 -1.25 -7.99
N LEU A 362 -19.65 -0.70 -6.81
CA LEU A 362 -20.17 -1.17 -5.53
C LEU A 362 -21.68 -0.98 -5.44
N LEU A 363 -22.22 0.15 -5.93
CA LEU A 363 -23.65 0.41 -5.98
C LEU A 363 -24.36 -0.64 -6.85
N ALA A 364 -23.85 -0.92 -8.05
CA ALA A 364 -24.38 -1.98 -8.90
C ALA A 364 -24.36 -3.35 -8.22
N ARG A 365 -23.28 -3.66 -7.46
CA ARG A 365 -23.18 -4.94 -6.74
C ARG A 365 -24.11 -5.03 -5.54
N ILE A 366 -24.48 -3.91 -4.90
CA ILE A 366 -25.48 -3.88 -3.82
C ILE A 366 -26.86 -4.20 -4.37
N VAL A 367 -27.20 -3.64 -5.55
CA VAL A 367 -28.52 -3.86 -6.19
C VAL A 367 -28.65 -5.29 -6.77
N LEU A 368 -27.55 -5.85 -7.30
CA LEU A 368 -27.60 -7.12 -8.06
C LEU A 368 -27.38 -8.38 -7.21
N ARG A 369 -26.93 -8.28 -5.98
CA ARG A 369 -26.62 -9.45 -5.13
C ARG A 369 -26.88 -9.17 -3.66
N ASP A 370 -27.39 -10.16 -2.94
CA ASP A 370 -27.57 -10.10 -1.49
C ASP A 370 -26.24 -9.98 -0.74
N PRO A 371 -26.19 -9.25 0.38
CA PRO A 371 -25.02 -9.18 1.24
C PRO A 371 -24.80 -10.50 2.00
N VAL A 372 -23.57 -10.71 2.47
CA VAL A 372 -23.29 -11.75 3.47
C VAL A 372 -23.98 -11.33 4.78
N PRO A 373 -24.72 -12.24 5.45
CA PRO A 373 -25.32 -11.97 6.76
C PRO A 373 -24.24 -11.47 7.75
N ILE A 374 -24.62 -10.50 8.61
CA ILE A 374 -23.67 -9.83 9.50
C ILE A 374 -23.04 -10.82 10.49
N ASP A 375 -23.81 -11.78 10.98
CA ASP A 375 -23.35 -12.85 11.88
C ASP A 375 -22.37 -13.84 11.25
N GLU A 376 -22.31 -13.88 9.91
CA GLU A 376 -21.36 -14.70 9.15
C GLU A 376 -20.11 -13.92 8.70
N GLN A 377 -20.06 -12.61 8.90
CA GLN A 377 -18.90 -11.80 8.53
C GLN A 377 -17.69 -12.12 9.43
N SER A 378 -16.51 -12.11 8.83
CA SER A 378 -15.23 -12.23 9.55
C SER A 378 -14.91 -10.90 10.26
N GLU A 379 -14.20 -10.96 11.40
CA GLU A 379 -13.78 -9.77 12.13
C GLU A 379 -12.81 -8.94 11.26
N TYR A 380 -13.01 -7.61 11.21
CA TYR A 380 -12.12 -6.69 10.50
C TYR A 380 -10.74 -6.66 11.13
N GLN A 381 -9.71 -6.62 10.28
CA GLN A 381 -8.32 -6.42 10.70
C GLN A 381 -7.66 -5.35 9.81
N PRO A 382 -7.02 -4.34 10.41
CA PRO A 382 -6.31 -3.34 9.65
C PRO A 382 -5.00 -3.91 9.09
N TYR A 383 -4.72 -3.59 7.82
CA TYR A 383 -3.46 -3.94 7.16
C TYR A 383 -2.81 -2.70 6.57
N PRO A 384 -1.48 -2.54 6.63
CA PRO A 384 -0.79 -1.49 5.89
C PRO A 384 -1.00 -1.66 4.39
N ALA A 385 -1.32 -0.57 3.68
CA ALA A 385 -1.63 -0.60 2.24
C ALA A 385 -0.48 -1.07 1.33
N ARG A 386 0.72 -1.30 1.87
CA ARG A 386 1.91 -1.79 1.17
C ARG A 386 2.50 -3.07 1.78
N SER A 387 1.72 -3.79 2.57
CA SER A 387 2.15 -5.07 3.14
C SER A 387 2.19 -6.17 2.09
N SER A 388 3.03 -7.19 2.32
CA SER A 388 3.01 -8.41 1.51
C SER A 388 1.87 -9.35 1.93
N ALA A 389 1.66 -10.41 1.15
CA ALA A 389 0.69 -11.45 1.49
C ALA A 389 0.97 -12.14 2.85
N LEU A 390 2.20 -12.05 3.37
CA LEU A 390 2.57 -12.62 4.65
C LEU A 390 2.00 -11.84 5.84
N ALA A 391 1.77 -10.52 5.72
CA ALA A 391 1.12 -9.73 6.76
C ALA A 391 -0.27 -10.26 7.12
N THR A 392 -1.01 -10.79 6.14
CA THR A 392 -2.32 -11.39 6.38
C THR A 392 -2.25 -12.70 7.17
N SER A 393 -1.10 -13.39 7.13
CA SER A 393 -0.86 -14.58 7.96
C SER A 393 -0.56 -14.23 9.42
N ILE A 394 0.01 -13.06 9.68
CA ILE A 394 0.26 -12.55 11.04
C ILE A 394 -1.07 -12.25 11.75
N GLY A 395 -2.04 -11.64 11.04
CA GLY A 395 -3.36 -11.31 11.57
C GLY A 395 -4.27 -12.51 11.86
N ARG A 396 -3.81 -13.74 11.63
CA ARG A 396 -4.62 -14.96 11.74
C ARG A 396 -5.02 -15.27 13.19
N ARG A 397 -6.18 -14.78 13.65
CA ARG A 397 -6.83 -15.35 14.84
C ARG A 397 -7.31 -16.76 14.51
N ILE A 398 -7.12 -17.72 15.44
CA ILE A 398 -7.72 -19.04 15.34
C ILE A 398 -9.25 -18.81 15.37
N PRO A 399 -10.01 -19.15 14.34
CA PRO A 399 -11.45 -18.97 14.36
C PRO A 399 -12.02 -19.81 15.50
N LYS A 400 -12.92 -19.25 16.31
CA LYS A 400 -13.81 -20.09 17.11
C LYS A 400 -14.49 -21.07 16.14
N PRO A 401 -14.58 -22.37 16.44
CA PRO A 401 -15.17 -23.36 15.55
C PRO A 401 -16.59 -22.91 15.18
N LYS A 402 -16.77 -22.41 13.96
CA LYS A 402 -18.11 -22.12 13.42
C LYS A 402 -18.78 -23.45 13.17
N LYS A 403 -20.02 -23.59 13.66
CA LYS A 403 -20.89 -24.71 13.31
C LYS A 403 -20.94 -24.85 11.77
N PRO A 404 -20.83 -26.07 11.23
CA PRO A 404 -20.85 -26.29 9.79
C PRO A 404 -22.26 -26.05 9.26
N THR A 405 -22.52 -24.91 8.67
CA THR A 405 -23.77 -24.61 7.96
C THR A 405 -23.47 -23.85 6.66
N ARG A 406 -22.81 -24.50 5.74
CA ARG A 406 -22.94 -24.18 4.33
C ARG A 406 -22.79 -25.44 3.50
N PRO A 407 -23.75 -25.73 2.58
CA PRO A 407 -23.55 -26.74 1.56
C PRO A 407 -22.36 -26.32 0.69
N SER A 408 -21.45 -27.26 0.43
CA SER A 408 -20.44 -27.15 -0.61
C SER A 408 -21.08 -26.57 -1.87
N LEU A 409 -20.43 -25.56 -2.50
CA LEU A 409 -20.82 -24.99 -3.78
C LEU A 409 -21.02 -26.12 -4.82
N LYS A 410 -22.21 -26.71 -4.85
CA LYS A 410 -22.67 -27.48 -5.99
C LYS A 410 -22.98 -26.47 -7.10
N ARG A 411 -22.27 -26.59 -8.22
CA ARG A 411 -22.60 -26.00 -9.50
C ARG A 411 -24.12 -26.13 -9.68
N ARG A 412 -24.83 -25.02 -9.81
CA ARG A 412 -26.10 -25.06 -10.52
C ARG A 412 -25.78 -25.45 -11.95
N SER A 413 -26.03 -26.71 -12.28
CA SER A 413 -26.17 -27.14 -13.67
C SER A 413 -27.26 -26.27 -14.28
N THR A 414 -26.91 -25.55 -15.31
CA THR A 414 -27.86 -25.00 -16.27
C THR A 414 -28.52 -26.18 -16.97
N ASP A 415 -29.71 -26.55 -16.49
CA ASP A 415 -30.69 -27.25 -17.29
C ASP A 415 -31.88 -26.29 -17.41
N LYS A 416 -31.91 -25.59 -18.49
CA LYS A 416 -32.96 -25.41 -19.50
C LYS A 416 -32.60 -24.26 -20.41
#